data_41ee00ee0b9eaaf5d86c2811e0c68428
#
_entry.id   41ee00ee0b9eaaf5d86c2811e0c68428
#
_cell.length_a   1.000
_cell.length_b   1.000
_cell.length_c   1.000
_cell.angle_alpha   90.00
_cell.angle_beta   90.00
_cell.angle_gamma   90.00
#
_symmetry.space_group_name_H-M   'P 1'
#
loop_
_entity.id
_entity.type
_entity.pdbx_description
1 polymer ?
#
loop_
_entity_poly.entity_id
_entity_poly.type
_entity_poly.pdbx_seq_one_letter_code
_entity_poly.pdbx_strand_id
1 'polypeptide(L)'
;MTHFLKKLEAAWFILGSVAVGFAQQMPPIPTDANVRIGKLENGLTYYIRHNNLPEKRADFYIAQKVGSILEDDNQRGLAHFLEHMCFNGTENFPGKTLISYLESIGVRFGENLNAYTAVDETVYNIDNVPVIRDGIIDSCLLILHDWADGLTLDPKEIDNERGVIHEE
;
A
#
# COMPACT_ATOMS: atom_id res chain seq x y z
N MET A 1 48.70 17.85 -45.14
CA MET A 1 48.17 16.50 -44.78
C MET A 1 47.66 16.38 -43.36
N THR A 2 48.20 17.11 -42.40
CA THR A 2 47.84 17.03 -40.98
C THR A 2 46.50 17.69 -40.58
N HIS A 3 46.05 18.71 -41.29
CA HIS A 3 44.78 19.43 -41.01
C HIS A 3 43.52 18.69 -41.50
N PHE A 4 43.67 17.87 -42.54
CA PHE A 4 42.56 17.09 -43.10
C PHE A 4 42.22 15.86 -42.22
N LEU A 5 43.22 15.20 -41.67
CA LEU A 5 43.06 14.06 -40.75
C LEU A 5 42.39 14.48 -39.45
N LYS A 6 42.73 15.64 -38.86
CA LYS A 6 42.07 16.12 -37.64
C LYS A 6 40.59 16.46 -37.82
N LYS A 7 40.17 16.89 -39.01
CA LYS A 7 38.74 17.11 -39.32
C LYS A 7 37.97 15.79 -39.51
N LEU A 8 38.61 14.71 -39.96
CA LEU A 8 38.00 13.40 -40.05
C LEU A 8 37.79 12.79 -38.66
N GLU A 9 38.76 12.90 -37.74
CA GLU A 9 38.63 12.40 -36.38
C GLU A 9 37.54 13.12 -35.59
N ALA A 10 37.37 14.44 -35.77
CA ALA A 10 36.29 15.21 -35.15
C ALA A 10 34.92 14.85 -35.72
N ALA A 11 34.83 14.51 -37.02
CA ALA A 11 33.58 14.06 -37.62
C ALA A 11 33.15 12.66 -37.13
N TRP A 12 34.09 11.75 -36.87
CA TRP A 12 33.81 10.43 -36.28
C TRP A 12 33.37 10.53 -34.83
N PHE A 13 33.91 11.48 -34.06
CA PHE A 13 33.49 11.69 -32.66
C PHE A 13 32.08 12.26 -32.56
N ILE A 14 31.67 13.12 -33.51
CA ILE A 14 30.30 13.68 -33.53
C ILE A 14 29.28 12.64 -34.02
N LEU A 15 29.63 11.77 -34.96
CA LEU A 15 28.74 10.70 -35.39
C LEU A 15 28.60 9.57 -34.34
N GLY A 16 29.66 9.32 -33.55
CA GLY A 16 29.61 8.33 -32.44
C GLY A 16 28.75 8.76 -31.25
N SER A 17 28.63 10.07 -30.98
CA SER A 17 27.86 10.60 -29.87
C SER A 17 26.34 10.70 -30.14
N VAL A 18 25.90 10.61 -31.40
CA VAL A 18 24.45 10.63 -31.73
C VAL A 18 23.83 9.24 -31.69
N ALA A 19 24.63 8.17 -31.67
CA ALA A 19 24.14 6.80 -31.63
C ALA A 19 23.76 6.26 -30.22
N VAL A 20 24.02 7.01 -29.15
CA VAL A 20 23.78 6.57 -27.75
C VAL A 20 22.44 7.04 -27.20
N GLY A 21 21.62 7.73 -27.98
CA GLY A 21 20.39 8.39 -27.53
C GLY A 21 19.08 7.65 -27.76
N PHE A 22 19.09 6.41 -28.27
CA PHE A 22 17.88 5.59 -28.27
C PHE A 22 17.79 4.85 -26.93
N ALA A 23 17.28 5.53 -25.90
CA ALA A 23 16.72 4.85 -24.77
C ALA A 23 15.71 3.83 -25.31
N GLN A 24 16.03 2.56 -25.25
CA GLN A 24 15.07 1.50 -25.55
C GLN A 24 13.87 1.73 -24.61
N GLN A 25 12.78 2.25 -25.17
CA GLN A 25 11.52 2.26 -24.45
C GLN A 25 11.18 0.78 -24.19
N MET A 26 11.31 0.37 -22.95
CA MET A 26 10.83 -0.95 -22.57
C MET A 26 9.35 -1.03 -22.93
N PRO A 27 8.91 -2.11 -23.59
CA PRO A 27 7.50 -2.27 -23.87
C PRO A 27 6.73 -2.24 -22.56
N PRO A 28 5.52 -1.63 -22.51
CA PRO A 28 4.71 -1.62 -21.32
C PRO A 28 4.46 -3.06 -20.88
N ILE A 29 4.60 -3.29 -19.57
CA ILE A 29 4.26 -4.60 -18.98
C ILE A 29 2.77 -4.84 -19.22
N PRO A 30 2.38 -5.96 -19.86
CA PRO A 30 0.97 -6.23 -20.10
C PRO A 30 0.22 -6.40 -18.78
N THR A 31 -0.94 -5.78 -18.68
CA THR A 31 -1.83 -5.96 -17.52
C THR A 31 -2.37 -7.40 -17.52
N ASP A 32 -2.40 -8.06 -16.36
CA ASP A 32 -3.03 -9.37 -16.22
C ASP A 32 -4.53 -9.28 -16.57
N ALA A 33 -4.94 -10.02 -17.60
CA ALA A 33 -6.32 -10.01 -18.10
C ALA A 33 -7.34 -10.54 -17.05
N ASN A 34 -6.87 -11.23 -16.01
CA ASN A 34 -7.71 -11.74 -14.92
C ASN A 34 -7.93 -10.71 -13.79
N VAL A 35 -7.28 -9.54 -13.86
CA VAL A 35 -7.49 -8.46 -12.89
C VAL A 35 -8.60 -7.55 -13.38
N ARG A 36 -9.66 -7.43 -12.60
CA ARG A 36 -10.67 -6.39 -12.78
C ARG A 36 -10.20 -5.11 -12.09
N ILE A 37 -10.06 -4.04 -12.85
CA ILE A 37 -9.69 -2.72 -12.35
C ILE A 37 -10.88 -1.79 -12.51
N GLY A 38 -11.18 -1.00 -11.47
CA GLY A 38 -12.21 0.02 -11.53
C GLY A 38 -11.89 1.20 -10.61
N LYS A 39 -12.74 2.22 -10.71
CA LYS A 39 -12.62 3.43 -9.90
C LYS A 39 -13.97 3.79 -9.34
N LEU A 40 -14.03 4.09 -8.05
CA LEU A 40 -15.22 4.58 -7.37
C LEU A 40 -15.42 6.08 -7.63
N GLU A 41 -16.62 6.61 -7.34
CA GLU A 41 -16.97 8.02 -7.54
C GLU A 41 -16.07 8.97 -6.71
N ASN A 42 -15.65 8.53 -5.52
CA ASN A 42 -14.72 9.27 -4.66
C ASN A 42 -13.25 9.24 -5.15
N GLY A 43 -12.98 8.54 -6.26
CA GLY A 43 -11.64 8.46 -6.85
C GLY A 43 -10.79 7.26 -6.42
N LEU A 44 -11.24 6.44 -5.45
CA LEU A 44 -10.54 5.23 -5.05
C LEU A 44 -10.49 4.23 -6.20
N THR A 45 -9.29 3.73 -6.50
CA THR A 45 -9.08 2.69 -7.51
C THR A 45 -9.05 1.32 -6.83
N TYR A 46 -9.80 0.37 -7.38
CA TYR A 46 -9.80 -0.99 -6.87
C TYR A 46 -9.30 -2.01 -7.89
N TYR A 47 -8.73 -3.07 -7.37
CA TYR A 47 -8.22 -4.22 -8.13
C TYR A 47 -8.83 -5.49 -7.54
N ILE A 48 -9.49 -6.29 -8.39
CA ILE A 48 -10.05 -7.58 -7.96
C ILE A 48 -9.48 -8.66 -8.86
N ARG A 49 -8.87 -9.67 -8.24
CA ARG A 49 -8.35 -10.84 -8.93
C ARG A 49 -8.91 -12.11 -8.32
N HIS A 50 -9.48 -12.96 -9.16
CA HIS A 50 -9.91 -14.29 -8.74
C HIS A 50 -8.72 -15.24 -8.73
N ASN A 51 -8.56 -15.97 -7.61
CA ASN A 51 -7.59 -17.04 -7.41
C ASN A 51 -8.29 -18.33 -7.02
N ASN A 52 -7.75 -19.46 -7.48
CA ASN A 52 -8.26 -20.80 -7.15
C ASN A 52 -7.47 -21.47 -6.02
N LEU A 53 -6.31 -20.93 -5.64
CA LEU A 53 -5.41 -21.47 -4.63
C LEU A 53 -4.86 -20.35 -3.73
N PRO A 54 -4.91 -20.56 -2.40
CA PRO A 54 -5.59 -21.66 -1.72
C PRO A 54 -7.11 -21.52 -1.83
N GLU A 55 -7.82 -22.68 -1.83
CA GLU A 55 -9.28 -22.68 -1.93
C GLU A 55 -9.93 -22.00 -0.73
N LYS A 56 -11.03 -21.27 -0.99
CA LYS A 56 -11.84 -20.59 0.04
C LYS A 56 -11.03 -19.66 0.93
N ARG A 57 -10.08 -18.98 0.34
CA ARG A 57 -9.27 -17.93 0.97
C ARG A 57 -9.34 -16.64 0.17
N ALA A 58 -9.26 -15.52 0.88
CA ALA A 58 -9.18 -14.21 0.28
C ALA A 58 -8.13 -13.36 1.02
N ASP A 59 -7.51 -12.46 0.25
CA ASP A 59 -6.58 -11.45 0.76
C ASP A 59 -7.18 -10.07 0.49
N PHE A 60 -7.06 -9.17 1.44
CA PHE A 60 -7.58 -7.82 1.38
C PHE A 60 -6.47 -6.84 1.65
N TYR A 61 -6.36 -5.81 0.80
CA TYR A 61 -5.36 -4.77 0.91
C TYR A 61 -5.99 -3.40 0.74
N ILE A 62 -5.53 -2.42 1.53
CA ILE A 62 -5.72 -1.02 1.22
C ILE A 62 -4.35 -0.34 1.25
N ALA A 63 -4.01 0.36 0.18
CA ALA A 63 -2.78 1.11 0.05
C ALA A 63 -3.12 2.60 -0.09
N GLN A 64 -2.55 3.41 0.79
CA GLN A 64 -2.69 4.85 0.80
C GLN A 64 -1.38 5.48 0.37
N LYS A 65 -1.42 6.48 -0.51
CA LYS A 65 -0.25 7.27 -0.91
C LYS A 65 0.06 8.34 0.14
N VAL A 66 0.23 7.88 1.38
CA VAL A 66 0.55 8.69 2.54
C VAL A 66 1.70 8.02 3.27
N GLY A 67 2.77 8.75 3.53
CA GLY A 67 3.94 8.28 4.25
C GLY A 67 4.75 9.46 4.76
N SER A 68 5.91 9.20 5.32
CA SER A 68 6.73 10.21 6.00
C SER A 68 7.18 11.38 5.11
N ILE A 69 7.18 11.23 3.79
CA ILE A 69 7.54 12.31 2.85
C ILE A 69 6.54 13.47 2.82
N LEU A 70 5.30 13.23 3.25
CA LEU A 70 4.25 14.24 3.29
C LEU A 70 4.20 14.99 4.63
N GLU A 71 5.02 14.60 5.60
CA GLU A 71 5.05 15.17 6.94
C GLU A 71 5.90 16.45 6.97
N ASP A 72 5.36 17.51 7.55
CA ASP A 72 6.16 18.67 7.94
C ASP A 72 7.05 18.32 9.15
N ASP A 73 8.08 19.15 9.42
CA ASP A 73 9.04 18.91 10.51
C ASP A 73 8.41 18.73 11.89
N ASN A 74 7.26 19.38 12.13
CA ASN A 74 6.48 19.27 13.38
C ASN A 74 5.45 18.14 13.36
N GLN A 75 5.37 17.35 12.30
CA GLN A 75 4.43 16.25 12.09
C GLN A 75 5.12 14.91 11.94
N ARG A 76 6.43 14.83 12.13
CA ARG A 76 7.23 13.62 11.93
C ARG A 76 6.71 12.47 12.80
N GLY A 77 6.44 11.33 12.14
CA GLY A 77 5.91 10.13 12.76
C GLY A 77 4.39 10.03 12.79
N LEU A 78 3.64 11.03 12.32
CA LEU A 78 2.17 10.99 12.36
C LEU A 78 1.59 9.93 11.42
N ALA A 79 2.22 9.65 10.27
CA ALA A 79 1.76 8.60 9.36
C ALA A 79 1.85 7.22 10.03
N HIS A 80 2.97 6.93 10.68
CA HIS A 80 3.18 5.71 11.46
C HIS A 80 2.25 5.63 12.69
N PHE A 81 2.09 6.76 13.40
CA PHE A 81 1.15 6.83 14.50
C PHE A 81 -0.30 6.54 14.07
N LEU A 82 -0.72 7.07 12.92
CA LEU A 82 -2.04 6.80 12.37
C LEU A 82 -2.22 5.34 11.98
N GLU A 83 -1.16 4.70 11.47
CA GLU A 83 -1.15 3.27 11.22
C GLU A 83 -1.51 2.46 12.47
N HIS A 84 -0.88 2.73 13.60
CA HIS A 84 -1.20 2.09 14.89
C HIS A 84 -2.63 2.34 15.31
N MET A 85 -3.13 3.58 15.13
CA MET A 85 -4.50 3.94 15.51
C MET A 85 -5.57 3.18 14.72
N CYS A 86 -5.26 2.69 13.53
CA CYS A 86 -6.15 1.83 12.75
C CYS A 86 -6.51 0.51 13.47
N PHE A 87 -5.73 0.08 14.45
CA PHE A 87 -5.98 -1.10 15.29
C PHE A 87 -6.54 -0.76 16.67
N ASN A 88 -6.76 0.53 16.96
CA ASN A 88 -7.17 1.03 18.26
C ASN A 88 -8.63 1.55 18.32
N GLY A 89 -9.43 1.20 17.31
CA GLY A 89 -10.86 1.46 17.27
C GLY A 89 -11.31 2.24 16.05
N THR A 90 -12.38 1.74 15.46
CA THR A 90 -13.08 2.35 14.32
C THR A 90 -14.55 2.49 14.61
N GLU A 91 -15.30 3.18 13.75
CA GLU A 91 -16.75 3.39 13.89
C GLU A 91 -17.52 2.08 14.02
N ASN A 92 -17.19 1.08 13.20
CA ASN A 92 -17.88 -0.20 13.20
C ASN A 92 -17.23 -1.25 14.10
N PHE A 93 -15.97 -1.04 14.51
CA PHE A 93 -15.20 -1.94 15.36
C PHE A 93 -14.55 -1.15 16.52
N PRO A 94 -15.31 -0.81 17.58
CA PRO A 94 -14.79 -0.01 18.68
C PRO A 94 -13.71 -0.76 19.49
N GLY A 95 -12.68 -0.03 19.91
CA GLY A 95 -11.58 -0.57 20.71
C GLY A 95 -10.82 -1.68 20.00
N LYS A 96 -10.71 -2.84 20.63
CA LYS A 96 -10.01 -4.01 20.06
C LYS A 96 -10.94 -5.03 19.37
N THR A 97 -12.19 -4.65 19.10
CA THR A 97 -13.17 -5.58 18.52
C THR A 97 -12.86 -6.00 17.08
N LEU A 98 -12.14 -5.16 16.32
CA LEU A 98 -11.62 -5.51 14.99
C LEU A 98 -10.70 -6.72 15.07
N ILE A 99 -9.68 -6.66 15.92
CA ILE A 99 -8.71 -7.75 16.10
C ILE A 99 -9.45 -9.00 16.60
N SER A 100 -10.29 -8.86 17.63
CA SER A 100 -11.07 -9.99 18.19
C SER A 100 -11.98 -10.65 17.15
N TYR A 101 -12.62 -9.86 16.27
CA TYR A 101 -13.43 -10.38 15.17
C TYR A 101 -12.57 -11.18 14.20
N LEU A 102 -11.45 -10.63 13.72
CA LEU A 102 -10.57 -11.30 12.79
C LEU A 102 -9.97 -12.60 13.37
N GLU A 103 -9.55 -12.57 14.63
CA GLU A 103 -9.10 -13.78 15.34
C GLU A 103 -10.19 -14.84 15.44
N SER A 104 -11.45 -14.44 15.66
CA SER A 104 -12.60 -15.36 15.73
C SER A 104 -12.86 -16.12 14.42
N ILE A 105 -12.40 -15.60 13.29
CA ILE A 105 -12.49 -16.23 11.97
C ILE A 105 -11.19 -16.90 11.54
N GLY A 106 -10.17 -16.92 12.40
CA GLY A 106 -8.89 -17.60 12.16
C GLY A 106 -7.79 -16.75 11.52
N VAL A 107 -7.95 -15.42 11.49
CA VAL A 107 -6.92 -14.46 11.11
C VAL A 107 -6.14 -14.05 12.35
N ARG A 108 -4.81 -14.14 12.33
CA ARG A 108 -3.96 -13.83 13.47
C ARG A 108 -3.23 -12.50 13.28
N PHE A 109 -3.25 -11.67 14.33
CA PHE A 109 -2.46 -10.44 14.35
C PHE A 109 -0.96 -10.75 14.28
N GLY A 110 -0.21 -10.00 13.46
CA GLY A 110 1.22 -10.19 13.22
C GLY A 110 1.56 -11.32 12.24
N GLU A 111 0.63 -12.24 11.94
CA GLU A 111 0.82 -13.31 10.95
C GLU A 111 0.04 -13.03 9.65
N ASN A 112 -1.26 -12.74 9.78
CA ASN A 112 -2.17 -12.54 8.66
C ASN A 112 -2.78 -11.13 8.63
N LEU A 113 -2.77 -10.43 9.75
CA LEU A 113 -3.21 -9.05 9.91
C LEU A 113 -1.99 -8.20 10.19
N ASN A 114 -1.64 -7.31 9.27
CA ASN A 114 -0.45 -6.46 9.34
C ASN A 114 -0.71 -5.10 8.71
N ALA A 115 0.22 -4.17 8.99
CA ALA A 115 0.36 -2.91 8.28
C ALA A 115 1.83 -2.51 8.22
N TYR A 116 2.15 -1.56 7.37
CA TYR A 116 3.44 -0.87 7.40
C TYR A 116 3.31 0.56 6.86
N THR A 117 4.13 1.45 7.37
CA THR A 117 4.29 2.82 6.89
C THR A 117 5.68 2.98 6.29
N ALA A 118 5.73 3.43 5.04
CA ALA A 118 6.95 3.73 4.31
C ALA A 118 7.12 5.24 4.06
N VAL A 119 8.07 5.61 3.22
CA VAL A 119 8.34 7.01 2.88
C VAL A 119 7.16 7.64 2.13
N ASP A 120 6.54 6.92 1.21
CA ASP A 120 5.52 7.42 0.27
C ASP A 120 4.19 6.67 0.30
N GLU A 121 4.08 5.61 1.12
CA GLU A 121 2.86 4.83 1.25
C GLU A 121 2.67 4.25 2.64
N THR A 122 1.41 3.99 2.99
CA THR A 122 1.00 3.14 4.11
C THR A 122 0.08 2.06 3.58
N VAL A 123 0.35 0.81 3.94
CA VAL A 123 -0.40 -0.35 3.47
C VAL A 123 -0.90 -1.16 4.66
N TYR A 124 -2.17 -1.56 4.60
CA TYR A 124 -2.81 -2.47 5.55
C TYR A 124 -3.25 -3.72 4.81
N ASN A 125 -3.08 -4.88 5.43
CA ASN A 125 -3.46 -6.15 4.82
C ASN A 125 -4.10 -7.14 5.80
N ILE A 126 -5.05 -7.90 5.27
CA ILE A 126 -5.68 -9.04 5.93
C ILE A 126 -5.52 -10.22 4.99
N ASP A 127 -4.57 -11.09 5.28
CA ASP A 127 -4.18 -12.19 4.40
C ASP A 127 -4.81 -13.52 4.81
N ASN A 128 -4.97 -14.41 3.83
CA ASN A 128 -5.37 -15.79 4.04
C ASN A 128 -6.69 -15.93 4.81
N VAL A 129 -7.62 -15.00 4.64
CA VAL A 129 -8.93 -14.97 5.32
C VAL A 129 -9.77 -16.18 4.89
N PRO A 130 -10.29 -17.01 5.83
CA PRO A 130 -11.17 -18.12 5.49
C PRO A 130 -12.56 -17.62 5.06
N VAL A 131 -12.88 -17.68 3.78
CA VAL A 131 -14.21 -17.28 3.25
C VAL A 131 -15.18 -18.49 3.23
N ILE A 132 -15.42 -19.04 4.41
CA ILE A 132 -16.18 -20.30 4.60
C ILE A 132 -17.65 -20.09 5.01
N ARG A 133 -18.06 -18.85 5.25
CA ARG A 133 -19.43 -18.45 5.59
C ARG A 133 -19.75 -17.07 5.01
N ASP A 134 -21.04 -16.80 4.85
CA ASP A 134 -21.53 -15.51 4.37
C ASP A 134 -21.13 -14.37 5.30
N GLY A 135 -20.95 -13.18 4.72
CA GLY A 135 -20.66 -11.95 5.45
C GLY A 135 -19.18 -11.71 5.80
N ILE A 136 -18.28 -12.71 5.68
CA ILE A 136 -16.85 -12.51 5.99
C ILE A 136 -16.22 -11.49 5.03
N ILE A 137 -16.52 -11.60 3.72
CA ILE A 137 -16.00 -10.65 2.71
C ILE A 137 -16.50 -9.25 3.02
N ASP A 138 -17.80 -9.09 3.28
CA ASP A 138 -18.41 -7.79 3.60
C ASP A 138 -17.79 -7.18 4.86
N SER A 139 -17.55 -7.99 5.90
CA SER A 139 -16.89 -7.50 7.12
C SER A 139 -15.45 -7.06 6.87
N CYS A 140 -14.68 -7.80 6.06
CA CYS A 140 -13.32 -7.40 5.71
C CYS A 140 -13.31 -6.12 4.86
N LEU A 141 -14.24 -5.97 3.92
CA LEU A 141 -14.40 -4.74 3.15
C LEU A 141 -14.82 -3.56 4.04
N LEU A 142 -15.67 -3.79 5.05
CA LEU A 142 -16.04 -2.78 6.04
C LEU A 142 -14.84 -2.35 6.88
N ILE A 143 -13.95 -3.29 7.25
CA ILE A 143 -12.69 -2.96 7.93
C ILE A 143 -11.82 -2.08 7.03
N LEU A 144 -11.66 -2.39 5.73
CA LEU A 144 -10.91 -1.54 4.81
C LEU A 144 -11.53 -0.14 4.67
N HIS A 145 -12.87 -0.06 4.67
CA HIS A 145 -13.59 1.21 4.66
C HIS A 145 -13.27 2.03 5.90
N ASP A 146 -13.35 1.43 7.08
CA ASP A 146 -13.07 2.09 8.35
C ASP A 146 -11.61 2.56 8.45
N TRP A 147 -10.66 1.79 7.93
CA TRP A 147 -9.27 2.21 7.85
C TRP A 147 -9.06 3.40 6.91
N ALA A 148 -9.94 3.56 5.91
CA ALA A 148 -9.87 4.70 5.00
C ALA A 148 -10.42 5.99 5.60
N ASP A 149 -11.52 5.94 6.39
CA ASP A 149 -12.24 7.14 6.87
C ASP A 149 -13.08 6.93 8.15
N GLY A 150 -12.89 5.84 8.88
CA GLY A 150 -13.72 5.50 10.03
C GLY A 150 -12.97 5.38 11.37
N LEU A 151 -11.80 6.00 11.53
CA LEU A 151 -11.05 5.93 12.80
C LEU A 151 -11.71 6.77 13.90
N THR A 152 -11.86 6.20 15.09
CA THR A 152 -12.45 6.93 16.23
C THR A 152 -11.49 7.89 16.91
N LEU A 153 -10.19 7.65 16.82
CA LEU A 153 -9.12 8.47 17.39
C LEU A 153 -9.38 8.82 18.87
N ASP A 154 -9.76 7.81 19.67
CA ASP A 154 -10.06 8.00 21.09
C ASP A 154 -8.86 8.63 21.81
N PRO A 155 -9.04 9.74 22.58
CA PRO A 155 -7.94 10.44 23.24
C PRO A 155 -7.14 9.55 24.20
N LYS A 156 -7.78 8.59 24.85
CA LYS A 156 -7.11 7.67 25.76
C LYS A 156 -6.23 6.69 25.00
N GLU A 157 -6.72 6.17 23.85
CA GLU A 157 -5.92 5.28 23.01
C GLU A 157 -4.76 6.03 22.35
N ILE A 158 -4.95 7.32 21.98
CA ILE A 158 -3.87 8.19 21.51
C ILE A 158 -2.78 8.32 22.58
N ASP A 159 -3.17 8.58 23.83
CA ASP A 159 -2.19 8.74 24.91
C ASP A 159 -1.46 7.42 25.23
N ASN A 160 -2.16 6.28 25.16
CA ASN A 160 -1.56 4.97 25.34
C ASN A 160 -0.53 4.67 24.23
N GLU A 161 -0.91 4.93 22.97
CA GLU A 161 -0.11 4.58 21.80
C GLU A 161 1.15 5.45 21.65
N ARG A 162 1.14 6.68 22.19
CA ARG A 162 2.35 7.54 22.24
C ARG A 162 3.53 6.86 22.92
N GLY A 163 3.28 6.08 23.97
CA GLY A 163 4.32 5.32 24.66
C GLY A 163 4.91 4.24 23.78
N VAL A 164 4.08 3.55 23.00
CA VAL A 164 4.51 2.47 22.10
C VAL A 164 5.39 3.03 20.98
N ILE A 165 4.91 4.06 20.26
CA ILE A 165 5.66 4.71 19.18
C ILE A 165 6.99 5.30 19.64
N HIS A 166 7.10 5.72 20.89
CA HIS A 166 8.33 6.29 21.44
C HIS A 166 9.40 5.23 21.75
N GLU A 167 8.99 3.97 21.88
CA GLU A 167 9.87 2.82 22.13
C GLU A 167 10.39 2.17 20.83
N GLU A 168 9.74 2.45 19.69
CA GLU A 168 10.14 1.98 18.35
C GLU A 168 11.11 2.95 17.66
#